data_ae89889d90c910a299728344c9233f93
#
_entry.id   ae89889d90c910a299728344c9233f93
#
_cell.length_a   1.000
_cell.length_b   1.000
_cell.length_c   1.000
_cell.angle_alpha   90.00
_cell.angle_beta   90.00
_cell.angle_gamma   90.00
#
_symmetry.space_group_name_H-M   'P 1'
#
loop_
_entity.id
_entity.type
_entity.pdbx_description
1 polymer ?
#
loop_
_entity_poly.entity_id
_entity_poly.type
_entity_poly.pdbx_seq_one_letter_code
_entity_poly.pdbx_strand_id
1 'polypeptide(L)'
;MNKRLVLVSILALTMSACSTTTKVAVDQTPEGNKYARDFGKVEVTFNDRGDWETIKSSATSFVPIENDAGVEQGMNVAAMRAKRNIVEFIQTDLKSSKASETITNALAADMKENDSNAKRKAADLTTKIQEKIAVEANGIVRGAYIVERKVSTDGKNVAVSVQVDKRSMNVASQLKNSFAQ
;
A
#
# COMPACT_ATOMS: atom_id res chain seq x y z
N MET A 1 -6.52 -75.83 5.32
CA MET A 1 -7.39 -74.95 4.53
C MET A 1 -7.37 -73.62 5.16
N ASN A 2 -6.49 -72.66 4.66
CA ASN A 2 -6.24 -71.38 5.25
C ASN A 2 -6.97 -70.31 4.43
N LYS A 3 -8.02 -69.70 5.00
CA LYS A 3 -8.70 -68.56 4.42
C LYS A 3 -7.96 -67.26 4.81
N ARG A 4 -7.28 -66.64 3.86
CA ARG A 4 -6.66 -65.33 4.04
C ARG A 4 -7.74 -64.25 3.84
N LEU A 5 -8.02 -63.52 4.90
CA LEU A 5 -8.85 -62.33 4.88
C LEU A 5 -7.98 -61.15 4.37
N VAL A 6 -8.35 -60.60 3.21
CA VAL A 6 -7.73 -59.37 2.67
C VAL A 6 -8.54 -58.20 3.17
N LEU A 7 -7.95 -57.40 4.07
CA LEU A 7 -8.51 -56.13 4.55
C LEU A 7 -8.10 -55.05 3.57
N VAL A 8 -9.07 -54.53 2.82
CA VAL A 8 -8.87 -53.36 1.95
C VAL A 8 -9.11 -52.13 2.80
N SER A 9 -8.03 -51.42 3.15
CA SER A 9 -8.09 -50.13 3.82
C SER A 9 -8.31 -49.03 2.79
N ILE A 10 -9.50 -48.43 2.78
CA ILE A 10 -9.83 -47.24 1.98
C ILE A 10 -9.27 -46.04 2.73
N LEU A 11 -8.17 -45.48 2.21
CA LEU A 11 -7.57 -44.25 2.71
C LEU A 11 -8.30 -43.04 2.09
N ALA A 12 -9.20 -42.44 2.85
CA ALA A 12 -9.87 -41.19 2.45
C ALA A 12 -8.88 -40.05 2.58
N LEU A 13 -8.35 -39.56 1.44
CA LEU A 13 -7.61 -38.28 1.39
C LEU A 13 -8.59 -37.13 1.51
N THR A 14 -8.70 -36.53 2.69
CA THR A 14 -9.32 -35.21 2.87
C THR A 14 -8.33 -34.15 2.40
N MET A 15 -8.55 -33.60 1.22
CA MET A 15 -7.85 -32.41 0.76
C MET A 15 -8.39 -31.19 1.53
N SER A 16 -7.71 -30.82 2.62
CA SER A 16 -7.85 -29.52 3.25
C SER A 16 -7.27 -28.47 2.32
N ALA A 17 -8.15 -27.75 1.60
CA ALA A 17 -7.78 -26.56 0.87
C ALA A 17 -7.47 -25.44 1.89
N CYS A 18 -6.24 -25.37 2.39
CA CYS A 18 -5.71 -24.20 3.05
C CYS A 18 -5.61 -23.08 2.00
N SER A 19 -6.53 -22.13 2.04
CA SER A 19 -6.35 -20.84 1.37
C SER A 19 -5.22 -20.09 2.09
N THR A 20 -4.00 -20.29 1.62
CA THR A 20 -2.85 -19.50 2.01
C THR A 20 -3.05 -18.10 1.49
N THR A 21 -3.53 -17.19 2.34
CA THR A 21 -3.40 -15.75 2.12
C THR A 21 -1.90 -15.46 2.12
N THR A 22 -1.32 -15.41 0.94
CA THR A 22 0.09 -15.02 0.76
C THR A 22 0.20 -13.57 1.18
N LYS A 23 0.57 -13.33 2.42
CA LYS A 23 1.15 -12.04 2.82
C LYS A 23 2.42 -11.92 1.99
N VAL A 24 2.39 -11.04 0.98
CA VAL A 24 3.58 -10.69 0.22
C VAL A 24 4.57 -10.14 1.22
N ALA A 25 5.63 -10.90 1.47
CA ALA A 25 6.76 -10.43 2.24
C ALA A 25 7.32 -9.21 1.50
N VAL A 26 7.28 -8.06 2.15
CA VAL A 26 7.99 -6.86 1.69
C VAL A 26 9.46 -7.24 1.71
N ASP A 27 10.10 -7.14 0.56
CA ASP A 27 11.51 -7.38 0.36
C ASP A 27 12.29 -6.56 1.40
N GLN A 28 12.92 -7.26 2.35
CA GLN A 28 13.74 -6.65 3.39
C GLN A 28 15.09 -6.33 2.78
N THR A 29 15.19 -5.20 2.10
CA THR A 29 16.50 -4.59 1.86
C THR A 29 17.04 -4.08 3.20
N PRO A 30 18.31 -4.35 3.56
CA PRO A 30 18.86 -4.02 4.88
C PRO A 30 19.30 -2.56 4.97
N GLU A 31 18.38 -1.63 4.82
CA GLU A 31 18.64 -0.21 5.04
C GLU A 31 17.52 0.42 5.86
N GLY A 32 17.76 0.46 7.17
CA GLY A 32 16.94 1.21 8.12
C GLY A 32 15.59 0.54 8.45
N ASN A 33 15.13 0.66 9.67
CA ASN A 33 13.80 0.21 10.07
C ASN A 33 12.72 1.02 9.36
N LYS A 34 12.18 0.46 8.28
CA LYS A 34 11.04 1.03 7.56
C LYS A 34 9.76 0.51 8.20
N TYR A 35 8.87 1.41 8.59
CA TYR A 35 7.56 1.03 9.09
C TYR A 35 6.46 1.58 8.19
N ALA A 36 5.56 0.70 7.78
CA ALA A 36 4.37 1.04 7.02
C ALA A 36 3.20 1.30 7.97
N ARG A 37 2.38 2.30 7.66
CA ARG A 37 1.14 2.62 8.36
C ARG A 37 -0.02 2.63 7.38
N ASP A 38 -1.06 1.92 7.75
CA ASP A 38 -2.29 1.83 6.98
C ASP A 38 -3.27 2.91 7.45
N PHE A 39 -3.70 3.75 6.53
CA PHE A 39 -4.73 4.76 6.70
C PHE A 39 -6.02 4.38 5.96
N GLY A 40 -6.31 3.09 5.88
CA GLY A 40 -7.50 2.52 5.26
C GLY A 40 -7.32 2.28 3.75
N LYS A 41 -7.35 3.33 2.93
CA LYS A 41 -7.15 3.22 1.48
C LYS A 41 -5.73 3.51 1.04
N VAL A 42 -4.91 4.05 1.93
CA VAL A 42 -3.55 4.50 1.65
C VAL A 42 -2.61 3.97 2.71
N GLU A 43 -1.51 3.42 2.28
CA GLU A 43 -0.39 2.98 3.11
C GLU A 43 0.76 3.97 2.93
N VAL A 44 1.33 4.46 4.03
CA VAL A 44 2.51 5.33 4.01
C VAL A 44 3.66 4.63 4.73
N THR A 45 4.80 4.54 4.07
CA THR A 45 6.03 4.02 4.66
C THR A 45 6.92 5.19 5.08
N PHE A 46 7.47 5.09 6.27
CA PHE A 46 8.38 6.08 6.85
C PHE A 46 9.75 5.45 7.10
N ASN A 47 10.81 6.27 7.06
CA ASN A 47 12.14 5.88 7.50
C ASN A 47 12.36 6.18 8.99
N ASP A 48 13.55 5.82 9.51
CA ASP A 48 13.92 6.01 10.91
C ASP A 48 13.96 7.48 11.36
N ARG A 49 14.03 8.42 10.42
CA ARG A 49 14.01 9.86 10.69
C ARG A 49 12.60 10.45 10.69
N GLY A 50 11.58 9.60 10.49
CA GLY A 50 10.20 10.02 10.35
C GLY A 50 9.86 10.66 8.99
N ASP A 51 10.78 10.65 8.00
CA ASP A 51 10.45 11.10 6.65
C ASP A 51 9.64 10.02 5.93
N TRP A 52 8.63 10.42 5.16
CA TRP A 52 7.93 9.48 4.32
C TRP A 52 8.81 9.03 3.14
N GLU A 53 8.75 7.76 2.80
CA GLU A 53 9.48 7.15 1.69
C GLU A 53 8.58 6.78 0.54
N THR A 54 7.47 6.08 0.84
CA THR A 54 6.50 5.68 -0.17
C THR A 54 5.08 5.96 0.31
N ILE A 55 4.21 6.30 -0.63
CA ILE A 55 2.77 6.37 -0.43
C ILE A 55 2.16 5.44 -1.47
N LYS A 56 1.41 4.43 -1.01
CA LYS A 56 0.80 3.39 -1.85
C LYS A 56 -0.70 3.38 -1.64
N SER A 57 -1.45 3.18 -2.72
CA SER A 57 -2.90 2.97 -2.66
C SER A 57 -3.30 1.90 -3.65
N SER A 58 -4.34 1.13 -3.30
CA SER A 58 -4.92 0.12 -4.16
C SER A 58 -6.40 0.39 -4.35
N ALA A 59 -6.89 0.07 -5.54
CA ALA A 59 -8.31 0.14 -5.84
C ALA A 59 -8.72 -0.97 -6.81
N THR A 60 -10.00 -1.28 -6.80
CA THR A 60 -10.61 -2.28 -7.66
C THR A 60 -11.63 -1.65 -8.61
N SER A 61 -11.86 -2.31 -9.73
CA SER A 61 -12.95 -2.02 -10.66
C SER A 61 -13.48 -3.31 -11.25
N PHE A 62 -14.73 -3.30 -11.69
CA PHE A 62 -15.26 -4.39 -12.48
C PHE A 62 -14.79 -4.27 -13.94
N VAL A 63 -14.78 -5.40 -14.64
CA VAL A 63 -14.50 -5.50 -16.08
C VAL A 63 -15.82 -5.33 -16.83
N PRO A 64 -16.02 -4.23 -17.57
CA PRO A 64 -17.33 -3.93 -18.17
C PRO A 64 -17.69 -4.88 -19.31
N ILE A 65 -16.69 -5.42 -20.00
CA ILE A 65 -16.85 -6.39 -21.10
C ILE A 65 -15.78 -7.45 -20.91
N GLU A 66 -16.15 -8.73 -20.96
CA GLU A 66 -15.23 -9.86 -20.74
C GLU A 66 -14.31 -10.09 -21.95
N ASN A 67 -13.44 -9.11 -22.22
CA ASN A 67 -12.37 -9.17 -23.21
C ASN A 67 -11.18 -8.29 -22.78
N ASP A 68 -10.08 -8.36 -23.51
CA ASP A 68 -8.84 -7.62 -23.18
C ASP A 68 -9.07 -6.10 -23.11
N ALA A 69 -9.87 -5.53 -23.99
CA ALA A 69 -10.18 -4.11 -23.96
C ALA A 69 -10.99 -3.71 -22.71
N GLY A 70 -11.93 -4.55 -22.27
CA GLY A 70 -12.68 -4.34 -21.04
C GLY A 70 -11.81 -4.50 -19.79
N VAL A 71 -10.87 -5.44 -19.80
CA VAL A 71 -9.87 -5.59 -18.73
C VAL A 71 -9.01 -4.34 -18.63
N GLU A 72 -8.50 -3.83 -19.75
CA GLU A 72 -7.70 -2.61 -19.77
C GLU A 72 -8.49 -1.39 -19.29
N GLN A 73 -9.75 -1.25 -19.72
CA GLN A 73 -10.62 -0.19 -19.24
C GLN A 73 -10.85 -0.28 -17.73
N GLY A 74 -11.12 -1.49 -17.20
CA GLY A 74 -11.25 -1.73 -15.77
C GLY A 74 -9.97 -1.34 -15.01
N MET A 75 -8.80 -1.71 -15.53
CA MET A 75 -7.49 -1.35 -14.94
C MET A 75 -7.27 0.17 -14.91
N ASN A 76 -7.66 0.87 -15.99
CA ASN A 76 -7.54 2.33 -16.04
C ASN A 76 -8.44 2.99 -14.99
N VAL A 77 -9.68 2.52 -14.82
CA VAL A 77 -10.60 2.99 -13.79
C VAL A 77 -10.05 2.71 -12.38
N ALA A 78 -9.54 1.49 -12.14
CA ALA A 78 -8.94 1.15 -10.85
C ALA A 78 -7.71 2.03 -10.55
N ALA A 79 -6.84 2.27 -11.54
CA ALA A 79 -5.69 3.15 -11.38
C ALA A 79 -6.08 4.60 -11.04
N MET A 80 -7.11 5.13 -11.71
CA MET A 80 -7.64 6.46 -11.40
C MET A 80 -8.20 6.53 -9.98
N ARG A 81 -8.92 5.50 -9.53
CA ARG A 81 -9.44 5.41 -8.16
C ARG A 81 -8.32 5.35 -7.13
N ALA A 82 -7.27 4.55 -7.38
CA ALA A 82 -6.11 4.48 -6.49
C ALA A 82 -5.38 5.84 -6.39
N LYS A 83 -5.17 6.53 -7.51
CA LYS A 83 -4.62 7.90 -7.50
C LYS A 83 -5.51 8.88 -6.74
N ARG A 84 -6.82 8.81 -6.94
CA ARG A 84 -7.79 9.64 -6.22
C ARG A 84 -7.71 9.41 -4.70
N ASN A 85 -7.58 8.16 -4.24
CA ASN A 85 -7.42 7.86 -2.83
C ASN A 85 -6.19 8.56 -2.23
N ILE A 86 -5.05 8.61 -2.97
CA ILE A 86 -3.86 9.36 -2.52
C ILE A 86 -4.17 10.87 -2.40
N VAL A 87 -4.89 11.43 -3.37
CA VAL A 87 -5.28 12.86 -3.33
C VAL A 87 -6.19 13.14 -2.13
N GLU A 88 -7.21 12.31 -1.92
CA GLU A 88 -8.16 12.44 -0.80
C GLU A 88 -7.42 12.31 0.55
N PHE A 89 -6.51 11.35 0.67
CA PHE A 89 -5.67 11.18 1.84
C PHE A 89 -4.87 12.46 2.16
N ILE A 90 -4.19 13.04 1.17
CA ILE A 90 -3.38 14.25 1.37
C ILE A 90 -4.25 15.45 1.76
N GLN A 91 -5.40 15.61 1.12
CA GLN A 91 -6.27 16.76 1.31
C GLN A 91 -7.07 16.73 2.60
N THR A 92 -7.53 15.54 2.98
CA THR A 92 -8.54 15.36 4.04
C THR A 92 -8.01 14.52 5.20
N ASP A 93 -7.59 13.29 4.91
CA ASP A 93 -7.32 12.30 5.94
C ASP A 93 -6.03 12.61 6.70
N LEU A 94 -4.99 13.05 6.01
CA LEU A 94 -3.68 13.36 6.60
C LEU A 94 -3.78 14.43 7.71
N LYS A 95 -4.70 15.38 7.56
CA LYS A 95 -4.92 16.47 8.53
C LYS A 95 -5.92 16.10 9.62
N SER A 96 -6.50 14.91 9.57
CA SER A 96 -7.45 14.45 10.58
C SER A 96 -6.74 14.17 11.91
N SER A 97 -7.46 14.35 13.02
CA SER A 97 -6.97 13.98 14.36
C SER A 97 -6.60 12.51 14.45
N LYS A 98 -7.35 11.64 13.76
CA LYS A 98 -7.09 10.20 13.70
C LYS A 98 -5.76 9.87 13.04
N ALA A 99 -5.43 10.50 11.91
CA ALA A 99 -4.16 10.29 11.24
C ALA A 99 -3.00 10.84 12.10
N SER A 100 -3.17 12.02 12.68
CA SER A 100 -2.19 12.61 13.62
C SER A 100 -1.91 11.67 14.79
N GLU A 101 -2.96 11.13 15.40
CA GLU A 101 -2.83 10.18 16.51
C GLU A 101 -2.13 8.88 16.07
N THR A 102 -2.50 8.34 14.90
CA THR A 102 -1.91 7.11 14.37
C THR A 102 -0.40 7.28 14.12
N ILE A 103 0.01 8.39 13.50
CA ILE A 103 1.42 8.70 13.24
C ILE A 103 2.16 8.95 14.56
N THR A 104 1.58 9.75 15.46
CA THR A 104 2.19 10.08 16.76
C THR A 104 2.41 8.83 17.61
N ASN A 105 1.42 7.95 17.72
CA ASN A 105 1.54 6.72 18.49
C ASN A 105 2.58 5.77 17.87
N ALA A 106 2.67 5.72 16.54
CA ALA A 106 3.67 4.95 15.86
C ALA A 106 5.09 5.45 16.15
N LEU A 107 5.30 6.76 16.00
CA LEU A 107 6.60 7.37 16.29
C LEU A 107 6.98 7.26 17.76
N ALA A 108 6.03 7.45 18.69
CA ALA A 108 6.26 7.31 20.11
C ALA A 108 6.64 5.88 20.52
N ALA A 109 6.06 4.86 19.88
CA ALA A 109 6.39 3.46 20.14
C ALA A 109 7.82 3.10 19.70
N ASP A 110 8.32 3.73 18.63
CA ASP A 110 9.69 3.51 18.14
C ASP A 110 10.74 4.30 18.95
N MET A 111 10.32 5.39 19.61
CA MET A 111 11.17 6.09 20.57
C MET A 111 11.23 5.27 21.85
N LYS A 112 12.32 4.54 22.08
CA LYS A 112 12.56 3.69 23.28
C LYS A 112 12.53 4.45 24.63
N GLU A 113 12.07 5.68 24.63
CA GLU A 113 11.91 6.52 25.81
C GLU A 113 10.48 6.35 26.34
N ASN A 114 10.32 5.72 27.50
CA ASN A 114 9.05 5.57 28.23
C ASN A 114 8.60 6.89 28.90
N ASP A 115 8.78 8.04 28.27
CA ASP A 115 8.57 9.33 28.90
C ASP A 115 7.51 10.16 28.17
N SER A 116 6.83 11.05 28.92
CA SER A 116 5.94 12.09 28.39
C SER A 116 6.61 12.96 27.30
N ASN A 117 7.93 13.07 27.35
CA ASN A 117 8.76 13.70 26.32
C ASN A 117 8.72 12.96 24.98
N ALA A 118 8.64 11.62 24.95
CA ALA A 118 8.55 10.86 23.71
C ALA A 118 7.27 11.19 22.93
N LYS A 119 6.13 11.24 23.59
CA LYS A 119 4.86 11.63 22.96
C LYS A 119 4.88 13.05 22.40
N ARG A 120 5.49 13.98 23.12
CA ARG A 120 5.62 15.37 22.68
C ARG A 120 6.52 15.48 21.44
N LYS A 121 7.69 14.84 21.47
CA LYS A 121 8.60 14.78 20.33
C LYS A 121 7.93 14.11 19.11
N ALA A 122 7.18 13.03 19.35
CA ALA A 122 6.43 12.33 18.31
C ALA A 122 5.33 13.22 17.69
N ALA A 123 4.62 14.01 18.50
CA ALA A 123 3.61 14.96 18.01
C ALA A 123 4.23 16.09 17.16
N ASP A 124 5.38 16.62 17.57
CA ASP A 124 6.12 17.63 16.80
C ASP A 124 6.60 17.05 15.44
N LEU A 125 7.09 15.80 15.44
CA LEU A 125 7.48 15.12 14.21
C LEU A 125 6.28 14.83 13.33
N THR A 126 5.14 14.42 13.90
CA THR A 126 3.90 14.20 13.16
C THR A 126 3.48 15.46 12.40
N THR A 127 3.51 16.60 13.07
CA THR A 127 3.17 17.90 12.44
C THR A 127 4.11 18.18 11.26
N LYS A 128 5.42 18.01 11.43
CA LYS A 128 6.42 18.21 10.36
C LYS A 128 6.19 17.26 9.17
N ILE A 129 5.84 15.99 9.44
CA ILE A 129 5.51 15.01 8.40
C ILE A 129 4.30 15.45 7.60
N GLN A 130 3.23 15.87 8.28
CA GLN A 130 2.00 16.33 7.65
C GLN A 130 2.25 17.59 6.79
N GLU A 131 2.99 18.55 7.28
CA GLU A 131 3.39 19.74 6.54
C GLU A 131 4.21 19.38 5.30
N LYS A 132 5.20 18.50 5.44
CA LYS A 132 6.07 18.07 4.34
C LYS A 132 5.29 17.36 3.24
N ILE A 133 4.41 16.43 3.58
CA ILE A 133 3.53 15.75 2.60
C ILE A 133 2.60 16.76 1.94
N ALA A 134 2.04 17.72 2.69
CA ALA A 134 1.16 18.75 2.14
C ALA A 134 1.88 19.68 1.15
N VAL A 135 3.12 20.09 1.47
CA VAL A 135 3.96 20.89 0.56
C VAL A 135 4.32 20.12 -0.71
N GLU A 136 4.62 18.84 -0.58
CA GLU A 136 5.00 17.97 -1.69
C GLU A 136 3.80 17.41 -2.47
N ALA A 137 2.57 17.69 -2.07
CA ALA A 137 1.33 17.09 -2.61
C ALA A 137 1.25 17.06 -4.15
N ASN A 138 1.58 18.17 -4.81
CA ASN A 138 1.58 18.24 -6.27
C ASN A 138 2.61 17.31 -6.94
N GLY A 139 3.78 17.16 -6.33
CA GLY A 139 4.83 16.24 -6.75
C GLY A 139 4.39 14.79 -6.56
N ILE A 140 3.78 14.50 -5.41
CA ILE A 140 3.26 13.17 -5.06
C ILE A 140 2.25 12.71 -6.12
N VAL A 141 1.26 13.53 -6.44
CA VAL A 141 0.22 13.16 -7.43
C VAL A 141 0.82 12.92 -8.82
N ARG A 142 1.79 13.72 -9.24
CA ARG A 142 2.46 13.59 -10.54
C ARG A 142 3.40 12.40 -10.61
N GLY A 143 4.09 12.08 -9.51
CA GLY A 143 5.02 10.97 -9.42
C GLY A 143 4.34 9.61 -9.26
N ALA A 144 3.01 9.55 -9.13
CA ALA A 144 2.28 8.32 -8.88
C ALA A 144 2.26 7.40 -10.11
N TYR A 145 2.78 6.18 -9.96
CA TYR A 145 2.90 5.17 -11.01
C TYR A 145 2.30 3.83 -10.56
N ILE A 146 1.95 2.99 -11.51
CA ILE A 146 1.37 1.67 -11.24
C ILE A 146 2.49 0.70 -10.91
N VAL A 147 2.37 0.02 -9.76
CA VAL A 147 3.32 -1.01 -9.30
C VAL A 147 2.76 -2.42 -9.41
N GLU A 148 1.44 -2.56 -9.45
CA GLU A 148 0.82 -3.88 -9.50
C GLU A 148 -0.51 -3.82 -10.26
N ARG A 149 -0.78 -4.88 -11.04
CA ARG A 149 -2.05 -5.12 -11.73
C ARG A 149 -2.45 -6.56 -11.50
N LYS A 150 -3.70 -6.77 -11.12
CA LYS A 150 -4.29 -8.11 -10.92
C LYS A 150 -5.65 -8.19 -11.60
N VAL A 151 -5.93 -9.34 -12.19
CA VAL A 151 -7.27 -9.71 -12.66
C VAL A 151 -7.77 -10.81 -11.73
N SER A 152 -9.02 -10.74 -11.30
CA SER A 152 -9.64 -11.79 -10.50
C SER A 152 -9.72 -13.11 -11.29
N THR A 153 -9.77 -14.23 -10.59
CA THR A 153 -9.80 -15.57 -11.21
C THR A 153 -11.01 -15.75 -12.12
N ASP A 154 -12.11 -15.07 -11.84
CA ASP A 154 -13.33 -15.09 -12.66
C ASP A 154 -13.32 -14.09 -13.83
N GLY A 155 -12.24 -13.31 -13.98
CA GLY A 155 -12.10 -12.30 -15.02
C GLY A 155 -12.99 -11.06 -14.86
N LYS A 156 -13.83 -10.98 -13.81
CA LYS A 156 -14.86 -9.94 -13.68
C LYS A 156 -14.39 -8.69 -12.97
N ASN A 157 -13.30 -8.77 -12.23
CA ASN A 157 -12.76 -7.66 -11.46
C ASN A 157 -11.27 -7.51 -11.71
N VAL A 158 -10.81 -6.30 -11.59
CA VAL A 158 -9.38 -5.95 -11.63
C VAL A 158 -9.00 -5.16 -10.39
N ALA A 159 -7.76 -5.33 -9.96
CA ALA A 159 -7.16 -4.53 -8.89
C ALA A 159 -5.87 -3.89 -9.40
N VAL A 160 -5.67 -2.63 -9.05
CA VAL A 160 -4.46 -1.88 -9.39
C VAL A 160 -3.91 -1.21 -8.14
N SER A 161 -2.61 -1.38 -7.93
CA SER A 161 -1.86 -0.65 -6.90
C SER A 161 -1.02 0.44 -7.55
N VAL A 162 -1.11 1.63 -6.98
CA VAL A 162 -0.35 2.81 -7.39
C VAL A 162 0.57 3.21 -6.23
N GLN A 163 1.80 3.58 -6.54
CA GLN A 163 2.79 4.03 -5.58
C GLN A 163 3.42 5.33 -6.03
N VAL A 164 3.89 6.11 -5.08
CA VAL A 164 4.78 7.25 -5.29
C VAL A 164 5.91 7.18 -4.28
N ASP A 165 7.10 7.56 -4.72
CA ASP A 165 8.30 7.71 -3.92
C ASP A 165 9.07 8.98 -4.32
N LYS A 166 10.11 9.32 -3.58
CA LYS A 166 10.91 10.53 -3.85
C LYS A 166 11.55 10.52 -5.24
N ARG A 167 11.94 9.33 -5.74
CA ARG A 167 12.56 9.17 -7.05
C ARG A 167 11.56 9.46 -8.17
N SER A 168 10.38 8.87 -8.09
CA SER A 168 9.31 9.07 -9.09
C SER A 168 8.86 10.53 -9.15
N MET A 169 8.79 11.23 -8.00
CA MET A 169 8.51 12.66 -7.96
C MET A 169 9.57 13.49 -8.68
N ASN A 170 10.85 13.20 -8.44
CA ASN A 170 11.95 13.89 -9.10
C ASN A 170 11.91 13.71 -10.62
N VAL A 171 11.70 12.48 -11.10
CA VAL A 171 11.55 12.18 -12.53
C VAL A 171 10.37 12.95 -13.13
N ALA A 172 9.21 12.94 -12.48
CA ALA A 172 8.02 13.69 -12.94
C ALA A 172 8.29 15.21 -13.00
N SER A 173 9.05 15.76 -12.06
CA SER A 173 9.44 17.17 -12.05
C SER A 173 10.40 17.51 -13.19
N GLN A 174 11.39 16.67 -13.46
CA GLN A 174 12.33 16.85 -14.57
C GLN A 174 11.62 16.81 -15.92
N LEU A 175 10.73 15.84 -16.13
CA LEU A 175 9.93 15.76 -17.35
C LEU A 175 9.10 17.02 -17.57
N LYS A 176 8.42 17.53 -16.53
CA LYS A 176 7.66 18.78 -16.63
C LYS A 176 8.53 19.94 -17.11
N ASN A 177 9.73 20.08 -16.55
CA ASN A 177 10.63 21.18 -16.88
C ASN A 177 11.18 21.07 -18.32
N SER A 178 11.39 19.84 -18.83
CA SER A 178 11.84 19.63 -20.20
C SER A 178 10.76 19.91 -21.27
N PHE A 179 9.47 19.82 -20.91
CA PHE A 179 8.37 20.18 -21.82
C PHE A 179 7.92 21.63 -21.71
N ALA A 180 8.43 22.38 -20.73
CA ALA A 180 8.09 23.80 -20.54
C ALA A 180 9.08 24.77 -21.23
N GLN A 181 10.09 24.23 -21.93
CA GLN A 181 11.02 24.97 -22.79
C GLN A 181 10.57 24.91 -24.24
#